data_165ae643ed4e66109d78cbeaf670d514
#
_entry.id   165ae643ed4e66109d78cbeaf670d514
#
_cell.length_a   1.000
_cell.length_b   1.000
_cell.length_c   1.000
_cell.angle_alpha   90.00
_cell.angle_beta   90.00
_cell.angle_gamma   90.00
#
_symmetry.space_group_name_H-M   'P 1'
#
loop_
_entity.id
_entity.type
_entity.pdbx_description
1 polymer ?
#
loop_
_entity_poly.entity_id
_entity_poly.type
_entity_poly.pdbx_seq_one_letter_code
_entity_poly.pdbx_strand_id
1 'polypeptide(L)'
;HRLNRRQRQMCIRDSLKDKDLDLNKCIFAYEPLWAIGKGVAADLQTINTSISYVKKVFDKNNSSLTVLYGGSVNKDNSPEILSADHISGFLIGNSSLDGKEFANIAKNF
;
A
#
# COMPACT_ATOMS: atom_id res chain seq x y z
N HIS A 1 -21.99 2.55 -7.40
CA HIS A 1 -21.97 2.68 -5.94
C HIS A 1 -20.52 2.72 -5.42
N ARG A 2 -20.13 3.87 -4.90
CA ARG A 2 -18.77 4.04 -4.35
C ARG A 2 -18.81 3.96 -2.83
N LEU A 3 -18.04 3.05 -2.28
CA LEU A 3 -17.80 3.01 -0.85
C LEU A 3 -16.81 4.11 -0.48
N ASN A 4 -17.03 4.80 0.64
CA ASN A 4 -16.04 5.72 1.17
C ASN A 4 -14.86 4.93 1.77
N ARG A 5 -13.77 5.64 2.10
CA ARG A 5 -12.55 5.01 2.61
C ARG A 5 -12.83 4.13 3.84
N ARG A 6 -13.58 4.66 4.80
CA ARG A 6 -13.89 3.95 6.04
C ARG A 6 -14.67 2.67 5.77
N GLN A 7 -15.66 2.73 4.88
CA GLN A 7 -16.45 1.54 4.49
C GLN A 7 -15.59 0.48 3.83
N ARG A 8 -14.66 0.87 2.95
CA ARG A 8 -13.75 -0.09 2.31
C ARG A 8 -12.85 -0.78 3.34
N GLN A 9 -12.31 -0.03 4.28
CA GLN A 9 -11.46 -0.59 5.33
C GLN A 9 -12.24 -1.55 6.22
N MET A 10 -13.48 -1.23 6.53
CA MET A 10 -14.36 -2.11 7.29
C MET A 10 -14.69 -3.39 6.52
N CYS A 11 -14.94 -3.30 5.21
CA CYS A 11 -15.19 -4.47 4.36
C CYS A 11 -13.98 -5.41 4.34
N ILE A 12 -12.77 -4.88 4.21
CA ILE A 12 -11.55 -5.69 4.25
C ILE A 12 -11.43 -6.39 5.60
N ARG A 13 -11.61 -5.67 6.69
CA ARG A 13 -11.57 -6.23 8.04
C ARG A 13 -12.58 -7.35 8.20
N ASP A 14 -13.83 -7.13 7.79
CA ASP A 14 -14.89 -8.12 7.92
C ASP A 14 -14.64 -9.33 7.05
N SER A 15 -14.08 -9.16 5.86
CA SER A 15 -13.72 -10.28 4.97
C SER A 15 -12.65 -11.19 5.57
N LEU A 16 -11.74 -10.64 6.39
CA LEU A 16 -10.64 -11.40 6.98
C LEU A 16 -10.93 -11.88 8.42
N LYS A 17 -11.93 -11.29 9.07
CA LYS A 17 -12.21 -11.48 10.50
C LYS A 17 -12.46 -12.94 10.89
N ASP A 18 -13.20 -13.67 10.07
CA ASP A 18 -13.60 -15.04 10.37
C ASP A 18 -12.65 -16.09 9.75
N LYS A 19 -11.52 -15.64 9.21
CA LYS A 19 -10.55 -16.52 8.60
C LYS A 19 -9.34 -16.67 9.53
N ASP A 20 -9.01 -17.92 9.80
CA ASP A 20 -7.83 -18.24 10.59
C ASP A 20 -6.57 -18.07 9.72
N LEU A 21 -6.22 -16.80 9.47
CA LEU A 21 -5.07 -16.43 8.65
C LEU A 21 -3.87 -16.09 9.52
N ASP A 22 -2.74 -16.69 9.17
CA ASP A 22 -1.46 -16.25 9.72
C ASP A 22 -1.03 -14.99 8.98
N LEU A 23 -1.24 -13.83 9.58
CA LEU A 23 -0.94 -12.54 8.98
C LEU A 23 0.55 -12.35 8.69
N ASN A 24 1.42 -13.09 9.38
CA ASN A 24 2.85 -13.05 9.12
C ASN A 24 3.21 -13.67 7.76
N LYS A 25 2.33 -14.50 7.22
CA LYS A 25 2.49 -15.11 5.91
C LYS A 25 1.80 -14.34 4.80
N CYS A 26 1.19 -13.20 5.13
CA CYS A 26 0.45 -12.38 4.19
C CYS A 26 1.22 -11.12 3.85
N ILE A 27 1.11 -10.68 2.60
CA ILE A 27 1.58 -9.39 2.14
C ILE A 27 0.36 -8.58 1.74
N PHE A 28 0.23 -7.39 2.30
CA PHE A 28 -0.88 -6.49 2.01
C PHE A 28 -0.45 -5.42 1.04
N ALA A 29 -1.29 -5.12 0.06
CA ALA A 29 -1.06 -4.01 -0.85
C ALA A 29 -2.13 -2.94 -0.62
N TYR A 30 -1.70 -1.73 -0.31
CA TYR A 30 -2.58 -0.57 -0.24
C TYR A 30 -2.67 0.06 -1.62
N GLU A 31 -3.82 -0.08 -2.24
CA GLU A 31 -4.07 0.42 -3.61
C GLU A 31 -5.23 1.41 -3.59
N PRO A 32 -4.97 2.71 -3.39
CA PRO A 32 -6.04 3.70 -3.46
C PRO A 32 -6.56 3.79 -4.90
N LEU A 33 -7.82 3.40 -5.11
CA LEU A 33 -8.42 3.28 -6.44
C LEU A 33 -8.29 4.55 -7.27
N TRP A 34 -8.38 5.71 -6.62
CA TRP A 34 -8.28 7.00 -7.29
C TRP A 34 -6.85 7.35 -7.74
N ALA A 35 -5.83 6.63 -7.27
CA ALA A 35 -4.44 6.85 -7.65
C ALA A 35 -3.92 5.81 -8.66
N ILE A 36 -4.69 4.76 -8.93
CA ILE A 36 -4.26 3.70 -9.86
C ILE A 36 -4.36 4.20 -11.29
N GLY A 37 -3.25 4.13 -12.04
CA GLY A 37 -3.22 4.47 -13.45
C GLY A 37 -3.44 5.96 -13.77
N LYS A 38 -3.37 6.83 -12.77
CA LYS A 38 -3.60 8.26 -12.94
C LYS A 38 -2.32 9.07 -13.10
N GLY A 39 -1.15 8.46 -12.95
CA GLY A 39 0.12 9.16 -12.97
C GLY A 39 0.39 10.02 -11.73
N VAL A 40 -0.52 10.03 -10.79
CA VAL A 40 -0.42 10.79 -9.53
C VAL A 40 -0.56 9.85 -8.37
N ALA A 41 0.42 9.85 -7.47
CA ALA A 41 0.36 9.06 -6.25
C ALA A 41 -0.54 9.74 -5.21
N ALA A 42 -0.99 8.96 -4.24
CA ALA A 42 -1.58 9.52 -3.04
C ALA A 42 -0.55 10.37 -2.30
N ASP A 43 -0.99 11.43 -1.63
CA ASP A 43 -0.08 12.22 -0.81
C ASP A 43 0.41 11.41 0.40
N LEU A 44 1.56 11.83 0.93
CA LEU A 44 2.24 11.10 2.00
C LEU A 44 1.38 10.98 3.27
N GLN A 45 0.65 12.05 3.61
CA GLN A 45 -0.22 12.03 4.79
C GLN A 45 -1.35 11.00 4.63
N THR A 46 -1.96 10.93 3.45
CA THR A 46 -3.01 9.95 3.15
C THR A 46 -2.48 8.53 3.24
N ILE A 47 -1.29 8.29 2.67
CA ILE A 47 -0.64 6.98 2.72
C ILE A 47 -0.38 6.58 4.18
N ASN A 48 0.25 7.45 4.96
CA ASN A 48 0.56 7.18 6.36
C ASN A 48 -0.69 6.90 7.19
N THR A 49 -1.72 7.71 7.03
CA THR A 49 -2.97 7.55 7.78
C THR A 49 -3.64 6.22 7.46
N SER A 50 -3.70 5.87 6.18
CA SER A 50 -4.37 4.64 5.75
C SER A 50 -3.61 3.40 6.18
N ILE A 51 -2.30 3.39 6.04
CA ILE A 51 -1.48 2.24 6.41
C ILE A 51 -1.45 2.06 7.93
N SER A 52 -1.35 3.16 8.68
CA SER A 52 -1.41 3.11 10.14
C SER A 52 -2.74 2.52 10.63
N TYR A 53 -3.84 2.89 9.96
CA TYR A 53 -5.15 2.32 10.30
C TYR A 53 -5.18 0.81 10.03
N VAL A 54 -4.70 0.37 8.87
CA VAL A 54 -4.66 -1.06 8.53
C VAL A 54 -3.83 -1.83 9.54
N LYS A 55 -2.65 -1.34 9.88
CA LYS A 55 -1.80 -1.99 10.87
C LYS A 55 -2.46 -2.05 12.24
N LYS A 56 -3.11 -0.98 12.66
CA LYS A 56 -3.82 -0.95 13.95
C LYS A 56 -4.94 -1.98 14.01
N VAL A 57 -5.66 -2.19 12.90
CA VAL A 57 -6.78 -3.12 12.84
C VAL A 57 -6.31 -4.57 12.85
N PHE A 58 -5.23 -4.88 12.11
CA PHE A 58 -4.81 -6.26 11.89
C PHE A 58 -3.62 -6.68 12.75
N ASP A 59 -2.87 -5.76 13.32
CA ASP A 59 -1.65 -6.06 14.08
C ASP A 59 -1.93 -6.13 15.57
N LYS A 60 -2.92 -6.94 15.95
CA LYS A 60 -3.36 -7.04 17.34
C LYS A 60 -2.36 -7.73 18.26
N ASN A 61 -1.43 -8.50 17.71
CA ASN A 61 -0.49 -9.32 18.47
C ASN A 61 0.96 -8.87 18.28
N ASN A 62 1.17 -7.59 17.96
CA ASN A 62 2.51 -7.04 17.66
C ASN A 62 3.22 -7.78 16.51
N SER A 63 2.48 -8.44 15.65
CA SER A 63 3.04 -9.01 14.43
C SER A 63 3.32 -7.89 13.44
N SER A 64 4.47 -7.94 12.78
CA SER A 64 4.85 -6.93 11.79
C SER A 64 4.19 -7.25 10.46
N LEU A 65 3.17 -6.47 10.08
CA LEU A 65 2.55 -6.60 8.77
C LEU A 65 3.48 -6.05 7.70
N THR A 66 3.61 -6.81 6.61
CA THR A 66 4.26 -6.31 5.40
C THR A 66 3.23 -5.61 4.53
N VAL A 67 3.40 -4.31 4.32
CA VAL A 67 2.47 -3.50 3.54
C VAL A 67 3.20 -2.83 2.40
N LEU A 68 2.71 -3.05 1.19
CA LEU A 68 3.20 -2.41 -0.03
C LEU A 68 2.28 -1.27 -0.42
N TYR A 69 2.85 -0.23 -1.03
CA TYR A 69 2.06 0.81 -1.69
C TYR A 69 1.91 0.47 -3.16
N GLY A 70 0.67 0.46 -3.66
CA GLY A 70 0.34 0.10 -5.03
C GLY A 70 -0.48 1.17 -5.73
N GLY A 71 -0.04 2.40 -5.71
CA GLY A 71 -0.62 3.47 -6.51
C GLY A 71 0.24 3.75 -7.73
N SER A 72 0.18 4.96 -8.24
CA SER A 72 1.08 5.40 -9.31
C SER A 72 2.47 5.64 -8.74
N VAL A 73 3.39 4.72 -9.01
CA VAL A 73 4.78 4.80 -8.56
C VAL A 73 5.68 4.97 -9.78
N ASN A 74 6.59 5.94 -9.71
CA ASN A 74 7.60 6.20 -10.73
C ASN A 74 8.92 6.59 -10.07
N LYS A 75 9.96 6.79 -10.89
CA LYS A 75 11.30 7.14 -10.38
C LYS A 75 11.32 8.46 -9.63
N ASP A 76 10.42 9.39 -9.95
CA ASP A 76 10.42 10.74 -9.39
C ASP A 76 9.71 10.78 -8.04
N ASN A 77 8.61 10.02 -7.86
CA ASN A 77 7.84 10.03 -6.62
C ASN A 77 8.23 8.92 -5.63
N SER A 78 8.95 7.90 -6.09
CA SER A 78 9.29 6.76 -5.22
C SER A 78 10.13 7.13 -3.99
N PRO A 79 11.10 8.06 -4.05
CA PRO A 79 11.83 8.45 -2.84
C PRO A 79 10.92 9.05 -1.76
N GLU A 80 9.97 9.89 -2.16
CA GLU A 80 9.02 10.49 -1.22
C GLU A 80 8.10 9.43 -0.62
N ILE A 81 7.57 8.54 -1.44
CA ILE A 81 6.67 7.48 -0.96
C ILE A 81 7.40 6.55 0.00
N LEU A 82 8.67 6.22 -0.26
CA LEU A 82 9.50 5.41 0.63
C LEU A 82 9.74 6.06 1.99
N SER A 83 9.62 7.39 2.07
CA SER A 83 9.74 8.09 3.35
C SER A 83 8.51 7.91 4.24
N ALA A 84 7.41 7.34 3.70
CA ALA A 84 6.23 7.06 4.48
C ALA A 84 6.51 5.98 5.54
N ASP A 85 5.95 6.16 6.72
CA ASP A 85 6.07 5.19 7.78
C ASP A 85 5.34 3.90 7.41
N HIS A 86 5.90 2.77 7.79
CA HIS A 86 5.25 1.46 7.68
C HIS A 86 5.12 0.90 6.25
N ILE A 87 5.70 1.52 5.23
CA ILE A 87 5.75 0.94 3.90
C ILE A 87 6.96 0.03 3.79
N SER A 88 6.71 -1.20 3.34
CA SER A 88 7.78 -2.19 3.14
C SER A 88 8.28 -2.24 1.70
N GLY A 89 7.51 -1.69 0.75
CA GLY A 89 7.87 -1.72 -0.66
C GLY A 89 6.74 -1.22 -1.54
N PHE A 90 6.83 -1.53 -2.83
CA PHE A 90 5.88 -1.10 -3.85
C PHE A 90 5.29 -2.28 -4.61
N LEU A 91 4.07 -2.10 -5.06
CA LEU A 91 3.47 -2.90 -6.12
C LEU A 91 3.37 -1.99 -7.35
N ILE A 92 4.23 -2.22 -8.36
CA ILE A 92 4.42 -1.30 -9.46
C ILE A 92 3.63 -1.76 -10.68
N GLY A 93 2.79 -0.87 -11.22
CA GLY A 93 2.03 -1.10 -12.43
C GLY A 93 2.79 -0.67 -13.70
N ASN A 94 2.33 0.43 -14.31
CA ASN A 94 2.83 0.87 -15.62
C ASN A 94 4.35 1.07 -15.69
N SER A 95 4.96 1.58 -14.64
CA SER A 95 6.42 1.79 -14.62
C SER A 95 7.21 0.48 -14.67
N SER A 96 6.60 -0.66 -14.41
CA SER A 96 7.26 -1.96 -14.54
C SER A 96 7.38 -2.42 -15.98
N LEU A 97 6.67 -1.79 -16.94
CA LEU A 97 6.74 -2.10 -18.35
C LEU A 97 8.02 -1.57 -19.01
N ASP A 98 8.70 -0.62 -18.39
CA ASP A 98 9.98 -0.09 -18.82
C ASP A 98 11.06 -0.53 -17.82
N GLY A 99 12.00 -1.35 -18.29
CA GLY A 99 13.04 -1.90 -17.44
C GLY A 99 13.95 -0.85 -16.80
N LYS A 100 14.24 0.25 -17.50
CA LYS A 100 15.05 1.34 -16.94
C LYS A 100 14.30 2.08 -15.84
N GLU A 101 13.04 2.36 -16.06
CA GLU A 101 12.16 3.00 -15.06
C GLU A 101 12.06 2.12 -13.83
N PHE A 102 11.79 0.85 -14.00
CA PHE A 102 11.70 -0.10 -12.90
C PHE A 102 13.01 -0.18 -12.12
N ALA A 103 14.14 -0.25 -12.81
CA ALA A 103 15.46 -0.29 -12.17
C ALA A 103 15.74 0.98 -11.38
N ASN A 104 15.36 2.15 -11.89
CA ASN A 104 15.53 3.42 -11.19
C ASN A 104 14.69 3.50 -9.91
N ILE A 105 13.50 2.91 -9.92
CA ILE A 105 12.70 2.81 -8.69
C ILE A 105 13.38 1.86 -7.69
N ALA A 106 13.86 0.71 -8.15
CA ALA A 106 14.52 -0.27 -7.31
C ALA A 106 15.79 0.27 -6.61
N LYS A 107 16.50 1.20 -7.25
CA LYS A 107 17.70 1.81 -6.67
C LYS A 107 17.44 2.64 -5.42
N ASN A 108 16.19 3.01 -5.15
CA ASN A 108 15.84 3.81 -3.97
C ASN A 108 15.71 2.97 -2.69
N PHE A 109 15.78 1.65 -2.81
CA PHE A 109 15.73 0.74 -1.67
C PHE A 109 17.08 0.53 -1.03
#